data_5acd20805ef49c689043a9474e58071f
#
_entry.id   5acd20805ef49c689043a9474e58071f
#
_cell.length_a   1.000
_cell.length_b   1.000
_cell.length_c   1.000
_cell.angle_alpha   90.00
_cell.angle_beta   90.00
_cell.angle_gamma   90.00
#
_symmetry.space_group_name_H-M   'P 1'
#
loop_
_entity.id
_entity.type
_entity.pdbx_description
1 polymer ?
#
loop_
_entity_poly.entity_id
_entity_poly.type
_entity_poly.pdbx_seq_one_letter_code
_entity_poly.pdbx_strand_id
1 'polypeptide(L)'
;MAKVANNFSNKIYITDDNPRNEDPKKIRNQIIKGIDRSKCFNIGKREEAIKKAIINSQQNEVVLIAGKGHENRQIYKNKIVNFSDKKIVKNIKLKIKTLSKKKQNYFQNSFILKKITGNKVIKDFQGLAIDSRVVKKNNLFLTIKGKN
;
A
#
# COMPACT_ATOMS: atom_id res chain seq x y z
N MET A 1 6.46 -5.88 12.47
CA MET A 1 5.69 -5.02 11.55
C MET A 1 4.74 -4.09 12.29
N ALA A 2 3.81 -4.55 13.15
CA ALA A 2 2.83 -3.69 13.84
C ALA A 2 3.45 -2.48 14.56
N LYS A 3 4.47 -2.69 15.40
CA LYS A 3 5.18 -1.60 16.10
C LYS A 3 5.80 -0.57 15.14
N VAL A 4 6.41 -1.04 14.04
CA VAL A 4 7.02 -0.14 13.04
C VAL A 4 5.94 0.69 12.34
N ALA A 5 4.85 0.06 11.89
CA ALA A 5 3.72 0.77 11.32
C ALA A 5 3.15 1.80 12.31
N ASN A 6 3.01 1.41 13.59
CA ASN A 6 2.51 2.31 14.62
C ASN A 6 3.37 3.57 14.81
N ASN A 7 4.68 3.45 14.69
CA ASN A 7 5.60 4.56 14.90
C ASN A 7 5.70 5.51 13.68
N PHE A 8 5.51 4.97 12.47
CA PHE A 8 5.79 5.73 11.24
C PHE A 8 4.57 6.04 10.37
N SER A 9 3.38 5.57 10.76
CA SER A 9 2.16 5.81 9.96
C SER A 9 1.11 6.59 10.73
N ASN A 10 0.44 7.50 10.04
CA ASN A 10 -0.69 8.28 10.58
C ASN A 10 -2.00 7.49 10.51
N LYS A 11 -2.15 6.61 9.51
CA LYS A 11 -3.31 5.73 9.33
C LYS A 11 -2.82 4.32 9.00
N ILE A 12 -3.39 3.30 9.63
CA ILE A 12 -2.99 1.91 9.48
C ILE A 12 -4.22 1.07 9.15
N TYR A 13 -4.22 0.45 7.98
CA TYR A 13 -5.28 -0.44 7.52
C TYR A 13 -4.83 -1.89 7.68
N ILE A 14 -5.40 -2.61 8.65
CA ILE A 14 -5.13 -4.03 8.88
C ILE A 14 -6.11 -4.86 8.07
N THR A 15 -5.56 -5.74 7.24
CA THR A 15 -6.34 -6.53 6.30
C THR A 15 -5.80 -7.96 6.16
N ASP A 16 -6.59 -8.84 5.55
CA ASP A 16 -6.16 -10.22 5.29
C ASP A 16 -5.03 -10.25 4.28
N ASP A 17 -4.08 -11.14 4.52
CA ASP A 17 -3.09 -11.56 3.54
C ASP A 17 -3.40 -13.01 3.11
N ASN A 18 -2.59 -13.98 3.49
CA ASN A 18 -2.79 -15.39 3.25
C ASN A 18 -3.06 -16.12 4.60
N PRO A 19 -4.28 -16.09 5.14
CA PRO A 19 -4.56 -16.72 6.42
C PRO A 19 -4.44 -18.25 6.39
N ARG A 20 -4.50 -18.85 5.21
CA ARG A 20 -4.43 -20.31 5.01
C ARG A 20 -5.45 -21.04 5.90
N ASN A 21 -4.97 -21.81 6.88
CA ASN A 21 -5.83 -22.59 7.79
C ASN A 21 -6.24 -21.84 9.06
N GLU A 22 -5.70 -20.65 9.27
CA GLU A 22 -6.00 -19.83 10.44
C GLU A 22 -7.24 -18.95 10.22
N ASP A 23 -7.87 -18.55 11.31
CA ASP A 23 -8.95 -17.57 11.28
C ASP A 23 -8.38 -16.16 10.99
N PRO A 24 -8.71 -15.56 9.83
CA PRO A 24 -8.18 -14.26 9.46
C PRO A 24 -8.54 -13.16 10.46
N LYS A 25 -9.69 -13.27 11.12
CA LYS A 25 -10.11 -12.31 12.16
C LYS A 25 -9.23 -12.40 13.40
N LYS A 26 -8.85 -13.61 13.81
CA LYS A 26 -7.92 -13.82 14.94
C LYS A 26 -6.55 -13.22 14.63
N ILE A 27 -6.02 -13.44 13.41
CA ILE A 27 -4.73 -12.88 12.98
C ILE A 27 -4.78 -11.35 13.04
N ARG A 28 -5.80 -10.72 12.44
CA ARG A 28 -5.92 -9.26 12.46
C ARG A 28 -6.02 -8.71 13.89
N ASN A 29 -6.81 -9.36 14.75
CA ASN A 29 -6.97 -8.93 16.14
C ASN A 29 -5.66 -9.02 16.94
N GLN A 30 -4.79 -9.99 16.66
CA GLN A 30 -3.47 -10.09 17.28
C GLN A 30 -2.56 -8.92 16.83
N ILE A 31 -2.59 -8.58 15.56
CA ILE A 31 -1.81 -7.46 15.00
C ILE A 31 -2.25 -6.13 15.62
N ILE A 32 -3.57 -5.91 15.75
CA ILE A 32 -4.17 -4.70 16.27
C ILE A 32 -3.79 -4.42 17.73
N LYS A 33 -3.51 -5.46 18.54
CA LYS A 33 -3.09 -5.28 19.94
C LYS A 33 -1.82 -4.41 20.09
N GLY A 34 -0.98 -4.37 19.06
CA GLY A 34 0.26 -3.59 19.06
C GLY A 34 0.15 -2.24 18.32
N ILE A 35 -1.06 -1.77 18.02
CA ILE A 35 -1.30 -0.56 17.25
C ILE A 35 -2.24 0.37 18.02
N ASP A 36 -1.97 1.66 17.95
CA ASP A 36 -2.87 2.69 18.47
C ASP A 36 -4.23 2.64 17.74
N ARG A 37 -5.29 2.47 18.51
CA ARG A 37 -6.65 2.34 17.99
C ARG A 37 -7.14 3.56 17.25
N SER A 38 -6.65 4.75 17.61
CA SER A 38 -7.07 6.02 17.00
C SER A 38 -6.72 6.11 15.51
N LYS A 39 -5.68 5.40 15.07
CA LYS A 39 -5.22 5.37 13.69
C LYS A 39 -5.36 4.02 12.98
N CYS A 40 -6.02 3.04 13.63
CA CYS A 40 -6.13 1.67 13.16
C CYS A 40 -7.51 1.38 12.55
N PHE A 41 -7.53 0.91 11.31
CA PHE A 41 -8.72 0.49 10.58
C PHE A 41 -8.65 -1.01 10.29
N ASN A 42 -9.57 -1.80 10.89
CA ASN A 42 -9.66 -3.25 10.68
C ASN A 42 -10.61 -3.58 9.53
N ILE A 43 -10.07 -3.90 8.37
CA ILE A 43 -10.84 -4.20 7.15
C ILE A 43 -10.35 -5.52 6.57
N GLY A 44 -11.07 -6.62 6.79
CA GLY A 44 -10.67 -7.95 6.35
C GLY A 44 -10.48 -8.05 4.84
N LYS A 45 -11.41 -7.51 4.06
CA LYS A 45 -11.33 -7.49 2.61
C LYS A 45 -10.17 -6.61 2.12
N ARG A 46 -9.08 -7.23 1.66
CA ARG A 46 -7.86 -6.52 1.26
C ARG A 46 -8.09 -5.51 0.13
N GLU A 47 -8.90 -5.85 -0.86
CA GLU A 47 -9.26 -4.90 -1.92
C GLU A 47 -9.96 -3.65 -1.37
N GLU A 48 -10.87 -3.82 -0.42
CA GLU A 48 -11.58 -2.71 0.21
C GLU A 48 -10.63 -1.86 1.06
N ALA A 49 -9.72 -2.50 1.81
CA ALA A 49 -8.70 -1.80 2.59
C ALA A 49 -7.81 -0.92 1.70
N ILE A 50 -7.32 -1.47 0.58
CA ILE A 50 -6.51 -0.73 -0.40
C ILE A 50 -7.30 0.45 -0.99
N LYS A 51 -8.56 0.21 -1.40
CA LYS A 51 -9.43 1.27 -1.93
C LYS A 51 -9.64 2.39 -0.92
N LYS A 52 -9.98 2.05 0.32
CA LYS A 52 -10.18 3.05 1.39
C LYS A 52 -8.89 3.81 1.72
N ALA A 53 -7.75 3.13 1.79
CA ALA A 53 -6.47 3.78 2.04
C ALA A 53 -6.15 4.83 0.97
N ILE A 54 -6.36 4.49 -0.31
CA ILE A 54 -6.10 5.41 -1.43
C ILE A 54 -7.11 6.57 -1.48
N ILE A 55 -8.40 6.28 -1.28
CA ILE A 55 -9.45 7.31 -1.33
C ILE A 55 -9.31 8.29 -0.16
N ASN A 56 -8.93 7.79 1.02
CA ASN A 56 -8.78 8.61 2.23
C ASN A 56 -7.39 9.24 2.37
N SER A 57 -6.50 9.01 1.41
CA SER A 57 -5.21 9.69 1.38
C SER A 57 -5.38 11.12 0.87
N GLN A 58 -4.65 12.04 1.51
CA GLN A 58 -4.62 13.44 1.12
C GLN A 58 -3.48 13.71 0.14
N GLN A 59 -3.49 14.88 -0.46
CA GLN A 59 -2.35 15.38 -1.22
C GLN A 59 -1.12 15.39 -0.31
N ASN A 60 -0.01 14.83 -0.76
CA ASN A 60 1.24 14.68 0.00
C ASN A 60 1.31 13.49 0.98
N GLU A 61 0.32 12.62 1.01
CA GLU A 61 0.41 11.34 1.73
C GLU A 61 0.94 10.22 0.83
N VAL A 62 1.71 9.31 1.41
CA VAL A 62 2.18 8.09 0.75
C VAL A 62 1.40 6.90 1.30
N VAL A 63 0.77 6.12 0.42
CA VAL A 63 0.13 4.87 0.78
C VAL A 63 1.09 3.72 0.53
N LEU A 64 1.58 3.08 1.61
CA LEU A 64 2.42 1.90 1.55
C LEU A 64 1.55 0.64 1.68
N ILE A 65 1.57 -0.23 0.66
CA ILE A 65 0.91 -1.53 0.68
C ILE A 65 1.96 -2.60 0.92
N ALA A 66 1.90 -3.26 2.08
CA ALA A 66 2.87 -4.26 2.50
C ALA A 66 2.25 -5.66 2.60
N GLY A 67 3.09 -6.70 2.56
CA GLY A 67 2.72 -8.10 2.70
C GLY A 67 2.92 -8.86 1.40
N LYS A 68 1.97 -8.82 0.49
CA LYS A 68 1.95 -9.65 -0.73
C LYS A 68 3.08 -9.43 -1.74
N GLY A 69 3.59 -8.21 -1.85
CA GLY A 69 4.62 -7.92 -2.84
C GLY A 69 4.19 -8.29 -4.28
N HIS A 70 4.84 -9.31 -4.85
CA HIS A 70 4.56 -9.80 -6.22
C HIS A 70 3.52 -10.92 -6.29
N GLU A 71 3.01 -11.40 -5.16
CA GLU A 71 2.04 -12.47 -5.13
C GLU A 71 0.74 -12.11 -5.85
N ASN A 72 0.23 -13.06 -6.65
CA ASN A 72 -1.00 -12.89 -7.43
C ASN A 72 -2.15 -13.76 -6.92
N ARG A 73 -2.03 -14.29 -5.71
CA ARG A 73 -3.03 -15.17 -5.10
C ARG A 73 -3.28 -14.78 -3.65
N GLN A 74 -4.49 -15.03 -3.18
CA GLN A 74 -4.85 -14.96 -1.77
C GLN A 74 -5.41 -16.32 -1.35
N ILE A 75 -4.84 -16.90 -0.28
CA ILE A 75 -5.08 -18.28 0.14
C ILE A 75 -5.87 -18.26 1.44
N TYR A 76 -7.08 -18.77 1.37
CA TYR A 76 -7.94 -19.06 2.51
C TYR A 76 -8.15 -20.57 2.57
N LYS A 77 -8.18 -21.18 3.73
CA LYS A 77 -8.38 -22.62 4.00
C LYS A 77 -8.55 -23.53 2.75
N ASN A 78 -9.73 -23.54 2.14
CA ASN A 78 -10.05 -24.35 0.97
C ASN A 78 -10.25 -23.51 -0.31
N LYS A 79 -9.83 -22.24 -0.30
CA LYS A 79 -10.08 -21.32 -1.40
C LYS A 79 -8.84 -20.54 -1.77
N ILE A 80 -8.46 -20.62 -3.03
CA ILE A 80 -7.45 -19.76 -3.64
C ILE A 80 -8.15 -18.74 -4.52
N VAL A 81 -7.90 -17.48 -4.27
CA VAL A 81 -8.47 -16.37 -5.03
C VAL A 81 -7.36 -15.67 -5.80
N ASN A 82 -7.56 -15.43 -7.10
CA ASN A 82 -6.67 -14.58 -7.87
C ASN A 82 -6.76 -13.14 -7.34
N PHE A 83 -5.64 -12.63 -6.89
CA PHE A 83 -5.58 -11.35 -6.21
C PHE A 83 -4.23 -10.68 -6.43
N SER A 84 -4.23 -9.40 -6.78
CA SER A 84 -3.00 -8.64 -6.97
C SER A 84 -3.20 -7.20 -6.52
N ASP A 85 -2.44 -6.77 -5.52
CA ASP A 85 -2.41 -5.39 -5.04
C ASP A 85 -2.19 -4.41 -6.21
N LYS A 86 -1.24 -4.74 -7.08
CA LYS A 86 -0.88 -3.92 -8.24
C LYS A 86 -2.05 -3.72 -9.22
N LYS A 87 -2.84 -4.79 -9.49
CA LYS A 87 -4.01 -4.69 -10.37
C LYS A 87 -5.09 -3.79 -9.76
N ILE A 88 -5.32 -3.90 -8.45
CA ILE A 88 -6.30 -3.08 -7.73
C ILE A 88 -5.92 -1.60 -7.81
N VAL A 89 -4.68 -1.26 -7.47
CA VAL A 89 -4.17 0.12 -7.53
C VAL A 89 -4.29 0.68 -8.95
N LYS A 90 -3.92 -0.11 -9.97
CA LYS A 90 -4.06 0.30 -11.38
C LYS A 90 -5.50 0.61 -11.76
N ASN A 91 -6.44 -0.22 -11.34
CA ASN A 91 -7.86 -0.04 -11.63
C ASN A 91 -8.45 1.21 -10.95
N ILE A 92 -8.02 1.52 -9.72
CA ILE A 92 -8.42 2.74 -9.01
C ILE A 92 -7.89 3.96 -9.77
N LYS A 93 -6.62 3.96 -10.19
CA LYS A 93 -6.00 5.04 -10.95
C LYS A 93 -6.72 5.32 -12.27
N LEU A 94 -7.16 4.27 -12.96
CA LEU A 94 -7.94 4.42 -14.20
C LEU A 94 -9.31 5.06 -13.94
N LYS A 95 -10.03 4.64 -12.89
CA LYS A 95 -11.32 5.24 -12.51
C LYS A 95 -11.19 6.71 -12.12
N ILE A 96 -10.19 7.05 -11.33
CA ILE A 96 -9.93 8.45 -10.94
C ILE A 96 -9.61 9.31 -12.17
N LYS A 97 -8.81 8.82 -13.13
CA LYS A 97 -8.53 9.52 -14.38
C LYS A 97 -9.77 9.76 -15.23
N THR A 98 -10.70 8.81 -15.25
CA THR A 98 -11.96 8.93 -16.00
C THR A 98 -12.88 9.97 -15.37
N LEU A 99 -12.87 10.09 -14.04
CA LEU A 99 -13.65 11.08 -13.30
C LEU A 99 -13.00 12.46 -13.29
N SER A 100 -11.68 12.56 -13.50
CA SER A 100 -10.90 13.79 -13.39
C SER A 100 -10.31 14.27 -14.72
N LYS A 101 -11.06 14.26 -15.82
CA LYS A 101 -10.69 15.03 -17.04
C LYS A 101 -10.48 16.54 -16.76
N LYS A 102 -10.63 16.99 -15.51
CA LYS A 102 -10.50 18.39 -15.07
C LYS A 102 -9.40 18.71 -14.04
N LYS A 103 -8.61 17.76 -13.52
CA LYS A 103 -7.46 18.11 -12.65
C LYS A 103 -6.29 17.15 -12.87
N GLN A 104 -5.30 17.63 -13.60
CA GLN A 104 -3.95 17.06 -13.72
C GLN A 104 -3.19 17.20 -12.39
N ASN A 105 -2.25 16.25 -12.15
CA ASN A 105 -1.14 16.27 -11.19
C ASN A 105 -1.41 15.68 -9.81
N TYR A 106 -1.36 14.34 -9.72
CA TYR A 106 -1.39 13.64 -8.42
C TYR A 106 -0.08 12.99 -7.98
N PHE A 107 1.03 13.16 -8.68
CA PHE A 107 2.34 12.59 -8.30
C PHE A 107 3.51 13.55 -8.50
N GLN A 108 3.32 14.81 -8.16
CA GLN A 108 4.43 15.75 -8.06
C GLN A 108 4.74 16.00 -6.58
N ASN A 109 5.75 15.30 -6.04
CA ASN A 109 6.33 15.75 -4.78
C ASN A 109 7.77 15.28 -4.55
N SER A 110 8.69 16.00 -5.16
CA SER A 110 10.11 16.03 -4.81
C SER A 110 10.35 16.36 -3.32
N PHE A 111 9.40 17.02 -2.65
CA PHE A 111 9.48 17.41 -1.25
C PHE A 111 9.41 16.20 -0.29
N ILE A 112 8.54 15.24 -0.53
CA ILE A 112 8.43 14.04 0.32
C ILE A 112 9.65 13.16 0.20
N LEU A 113 10.16 12.98 -1.02
CA LEU A 113 11.38 12.22 -1.25
C LEU A 113 12.59 12.84 -0.58
N LYS A 114 12.72 14.16 -0.61
CA LYS A 114 13.77 14.90 0.12
C LYS A 114 13.69 14.62 1.63
N LYS A 115 12.49 14.55 2.20
CA LYS A 115 12.28 14.27 3.63
C LYS A 115 12.59 12.83 4.02
N ILE A 116 12.34 11.88 3.12
CA ILE A 116 12.56 10.43 3.34
C ILE A 116 14.03 10.05 3.09
N THR A 117 14.64 10.60 2.06
CA THR A 117 15.99 10.19 1.63
C THR A 117 17.11 11.12 2.11
N GLY A 118 16.76 12.28 2.68
CA GLY A 118 17.73 13.32 3.03
C GLY A 118 18.40 14.02 1.84
N ASN A 119 18.19 13.52 0.63
CA ASN A 119 18.81 13.99 -0.60
C ASN A 119 17.90 14.94 -1.39
N LYS A 120 18.51 15.88 -2.11
CA LYS A 120 17.82 16.76 -3.05
C LYS A 120 17.34 15.91 -4.24
N VAL A 121 16.10 15.48 -4.24
CA VAL A 121 15.50 14.81 -5.40
C VAL A 121 15.15 15.88 -6.44
N ILE A 122 15.72 15.75 -7.61
CA ILE A 122 15.82 16.83 -8.57
C ILE A 122 14.77 16.74 -9.68
N LYS A 123 14.03 15.61 -9.79
CA LYS A 123 13.08 15.43 -10.89
C LYS A 123 11.83 14.71 -10.44
N ASP A 124 10.70 15.09 -11.04
CA ASP A 124 9.43 14.43 -10.91
C ASP A 124 9.51 12.98 -11.42
N PHE A 125 8.91 12.05 -10.68
CA PHE A 125 8.81 10.67 -11.12
C PHE A 125 7.41 10.38 -11.68
N GLN A 126 7.36 9.54 -12.72
CA GLN A 126 6.12 9.22 -13.43
C GLN A 126 5.40 7.99 -12.89
N GLY A 127 6.01 7.25 -11.98
CA GLY A 127 5.44 6.04 -11.42
C GLY A 127 6.22 5.50 -10.24
N LEU A 128 5.58 4.58 -9.50
CA LEU A 128 6.14 3.85 -8.39
C LEU A 128 6.38 2.41 -8.81
N ALA A 129 7.59 1.89 -8.63
CA ALA A 129 7.91 0.49 -8.82
C ALA A 129 8.32 -0.14 -7.48
N ILE A 130 7.72 -1.27 -7.14
CA ILE A 130 8.03 -2.08 -5.95
C ILE A 130 8.76 -3.38 -6.31
N ASP A 131 8.91 -3.66 -7.59
CA ASP A 131 9.66 -4.79 -8.14
C ASP A 131 10.78 -4.22 -9.03
N SER A 132 12.04 -4.53 -8.68
CA SER A 132 13.22 -4.03 -9.40
C SER A 132 13.26 -4.43 -10.88
N ARG A 133 12.61 -5.54 -11.24
CA ARG A 133 12.56 -6.05 -12.62
C ARG A 133 11.70 -5.22 -13.56
N VAL A 134 10.82 -4.37 -13.01
CA VAL A 134 9.87 -3.57 -13.81
C VAL A 134 10.10 -2.06 -13.66
N VAL A 135 11.23 -1.67 -13.08
CA VAL A 135 11.61 -0.24 -12.97
C VAL A 135 11.84 0.32 -14.36
N LYS A 136 11.14 1.39 -14.69
CA LYS A 136 11.31 2.15 -15.93
C LYS A 136 11.98 3.49 -15.63
N LYS A 137 12.56 4.12 -16.64
CA LYS A 137 13.06 5.50 -16.55
C LYS A 137 11.99 6.41 -15.94
N ASN A 138 12.36 7.23 -14.98
CA ASN A 138 11.49 8.12 -14.20
C ASN A 138 10.51 7.43 -13.22
N ASN A 139 10.75 6.17 -12.84
CA ASN A 139 10.03 5.56 -11.75
C ASN A 139 10.79 5.73 -10.43
N LEU A 140 10.05 5.97 -9.34
CA LEU A 140 10.57 5.82 -8.00
C LEU A 140 10.51 4.34 -7.62
N PHE A 141 11.62 3.78 -7.18
CA PHE A 141 11.71 2.42 -6.69
C PHE A 141 11.80 2.40 -5.16
N LEU A 142 10.83 1.73 -4.51
CA LEU A 142 10.84 1.51 -3.07
C LEU A 142 11.27 0.07 -2.78
N THR A 143 12.41 -0.08 -2.14
CA THR A 143 12.87 -1.36 -1.62
C THR A 143 12.39 -1.55 -0.18
N ILE A 144 11.77 -2.69 0.10
CA ILE A 144 11.56 -3.15 1.46
C ILE A 144 12.59 -4.25 1.70
N LYS A 145 13.55 -4.00 2.60
CA LYS A 145 14.52 -5.02 3.00
C LYS A 145 13.78 -6.13 3.73
N GLY A 146 13.60 -7.28 3.07
CA GLY A 146 13.18 -8.50 3.73
C GLY A 146 14.28 -8.96 4.70
N LYS A 147 13.92 -9.47 5.86
CA LYS A 147 14.83 -10.31 6.65
C LYS A 147 14.94 -11.65 5.92
N ASN A 148 16.18 -12.04 5.57
CA ASN A 148 16.50 -13.44 5.30
C ASN A 148 16.28 -14.26 6.56
#